data_c7836676cfe3d3cddfb3102851351312
#
_entry.id   c7836676cfe3d3cddfb3102851351312
#
_cell.length_a   1.000
_cell.length_b   1.000
_cell.length_c   1.000
_cell.angle_alpha   90.00
_cell.angle_beta   90.00
_cell.angle_gamma   90.00
#
_symmetry.space_group_name_H-M   'P 1'
#
loop_
_entity.id
_entity.type
_entity.pdbx_description
1 polymer ?
#
loop_
_entity_poly.entity_id
_entity_poly.type
_entity_poly.pdbx_seq_one_letter_code
_entity_poly.pdbx_strand_id
1 'polypeptide(L)'
;GFDILGTSERNFPIFAVPSEFSGSADVVVDFSHPAALSSLLSFCLQRRLPIVLATTGYSQAQLAEIEDASQSIPIFRSGNFSLGVNVLLELVRQAGAMLGEDFDVEIIERHHSKKVDAPSGTALMLVEALAVSLPYEPEYVYDRHMIRRPREHREIGISSVRGGTIAGDHEV
;
A
#
# COMPACT_ATOMS: atom_id res chain seq x y z
N GLY A 1 10.50 8.20 -11.30
CA GLY A 1 9.14 8.25 -11.79
C GLY A 1 9.14 8.76 -13.20
N PHE A 2 8.95 7.88 -14.09
CA PHE A 2 8.76 8.30 -15.46
C PHE A 2 7.39 8.91 -15.56
N ASP A 3 7.33 10.22 -15.61
CA ASP A 3 6.24 10.80 -16.33
C ASP A 3 6.47 10.45 -17.80
N ILE A 4 5.89 9.33 -18.21
CA ILE A 4 5.84 8.88 -19.60
C ILE A 4 5.26 9.99 -20.50
N LEU A 5 4.76 11.01 -19.91
CA LEU A 5 4.07 12.05 -20.63
C LEU A 5 4.99 13.13 -21.07
N GLY A 6 6.28 13.15 -20.69
CA GLY A 6 7.29 14.04 -21.29
C GLY A 6 6.75 15.32 -21.90
N THR A 7 5.60 15.75 -21.40
CA THR A 7 4.84 16.80 -22.04
C THR A 7 5.46 18.12 -21.63
N SER A 8 6.04 18.74 -22.60
CA SER A 8 6.53 20.11 -22.61
C SER A 8 5.55 21.18 -22.10
N GLU A 9 4.38 20.82 -21.66
CA GLU A 9 3.34 21.72 -21.13
C GLU A 9 3.42 21.98 -19.63
N ARG A 10 4.27 21.24 -18.89
CA ARG A 10 4.50 21.51 -17.47
C ARG A 10 5.79 22.31 -17.31
N ASN A 11 5.71 23.46 -16.66
CA ASN A 11 6.86 24.30 -16.31
C ASN A 11 7.82 23.65 -15.29
N PHE A 12 7.83 22.33 -15.17
CA PHE A 12 8.68 21.60 -14.24
C PHE A 12 9.72 20.78 -15.01
N PRO A 13 11.00 20.85 -14.61
CA PRO A 13 12.02 20.01 -15.23
C PRO A 13 11.76 18.54 -14.91
N ILE A 14 11.96 17.69 -15.92
CA ILE A 14 11.86 16.23 -15.81
C ILE A 14 13.27 15.65 -16.00
N PHE A 15 13.68 14.79 -15.11
CA PHE A 15 14.97 14.14 -15.10
C PHE A 15 14.82 12.63 -15.29
N ALA A 16 15.76 12.01 -15.99
CA ALA A 16 15.76 10.56 -16.20
C ALA A 16 16.12 9.82 -14.92
N VAL A 17 16.99 10.39 -14.11
CA VAL A 17 17.43 9.83 -12.82
C VAL A 17 17.51 10.92 -11.75
N PRO A 18 17.31 10.60 -10.46
CA PRO A 18 17.32 11.58 -9.38
C PRO A 18 18.61 12.41 -9.29
N SER A 19 19.76 11.81 -9.64
CA SER A 19 21.07 12.45 -9.57
C SER A 19 21.26 13.64 -10.55
N GLU A 20 20.43 13.74 -11.57
CA GLU A 20 20.45 14.89 -12.50
C GLU A 20 19.83 16.16 -11.88
N PHE A 21 19.06 16.01 -10.80
CA PHE A 21 18.50 17.16 -10.09
C PHE A 21 19.57 17.84 -9.24
N SER A 22 20.01 19.02 -9.67
CA SER A 22 21.02 19.84 -8.97
C SER A 22 20.44 20.94 -8.09
N GLY A 23 19.12 21.16 -8.12
CA GLY A 23 18.42 22.17 -7.36
C GLY A 23 18.36 21.88 -5.84
N SER A 24 17.67 22.74 -5.08
CA SER A 24 17.31 22.49 -3.69
C SER A 24 15.93 21.85 -3.59
N ALA A 25 15.74 20.99 -2.61
CA ALA A 25 14.47 20.40 -2.25
C ALA A 25 14.38 20.24 -0.74
N ASP A 26 13.18 20.31 -0.20
CA ASP A 26 12.90 20.08 1.22
C ASP A 26 12.50 18.63 1.51
N VAL A 27 11.89 17.96 0.53
CA VAL A 27 11.41 16.59 0.64
C VAL A 27 11.32 15.95 -0.74
N VAL A 28 11.52 14.64 -0.80
CA VAL A 28 11.22 13.80 -1.97
C VAL A 28 9.89 13.08 -1.75
N VAL A 29 9.02 13.05 -2.76
CA VAL A 29 7.75 12.30 -2.72
C VAL A 29 7.75 11.28 -3.84
N ASP A 30 7.64 9.99 -3.48
CA ASP A 30 7.72 8.86 -4.41
C ASP A 30 6.36 8.19 -4.62
N PHE A 31 5.83 8.28 -5.84
CA PHE A 31 4.68 7.55 -6.35
C PHE A 31 5.06 6.73 -7.58
N SER A 32 6.22 6.09 -7.58
CA SER A 32 6.76 5.46 -8.79
C SER A 32 6.59 3.93 -8.80
N HIS A 33 7.68 3.21 -8.75
CA HIS A 33 7.73 1.75 -8.79
C HIS A 33 8.82 1.25 -7.83
N PRO A 34 8.65 0.07 -7.19
CA PRO A 34 9.64 -0.49 -6.26
C PRO A 34 11.08 -0.55 -6.80
N ALA A 35 11.24 -0.73 -8.11
CA ALA A 35 12.57 -0.75 -8.75
C ALA A 35 13.33 0.58 -8.65
N ALA A 36 12.65 1.70 -8.37
CA ALA A 36 13.30 3.00 -8.21
C ALA A 36 13.86 3.23 -6.79
N LEU A 37 13.50 2.40 -5.83
CA LEU A 37 13.76 2.63 -4.41
C LEU A 37 15.24 2.90 -4.10
N SER A 38 16.14 1.99 -4.46
CA SER A 38 17.56 2.09 -4.09
C SER A 38 18.22 3.35 -4.65
N SER A 39 17.85 3.77 -5.87
CA SER A 39 18.36 5.01 -6.45
C SER A 39 17.82 6.25 -5.74
N LEU A 40 16.54 6.23 -5.35
CA LEU A 40 15.90 7.32 -4.60
C LEU A 40 16.47 7.44 -3.18
N LEU A 41 16.62 6.32 -2.48
CA LEU A 41 17.22 6.30 -1.14
C LEU A 41 18.67 6.78 -1.17
N SER A 42 19.47 6.30 -2.14
CA SER A 42 20.86 6.77 -2.31
C SER A 42 20.93 8.27 -2.51
N PHE A 43 20.08 8.83 -3.38
CA PHE A 43 19.98 10.26 -3.61
C PHE A 43 19.57 11.03 -2.35
N CYS A 44 18.56 10.55 -1.61
CA CYS A 44 18.07 11.19 -0.38
C CYS A 44 19.13 11.15 0.73
N LEU A 45 19.82 10.01 0.92
CA LEU A 45 20.88 9.85 1.91
C LEU A 45 22.05 10.82 1.66
N GLN A 46 22.53 10.90 0.40
CA GLN A 46 23.62 11.79 0.01
C GLN A 46 23.30 13.26 0.27
N ARG A 47 22.05 13.65 0.10
CA ARG A 47 21.59 15.04 0.24
C ARG A 47 20.93 15.35 1.58
N ARG A 48 20.78 14.33 2.43
CA ARG A 48 20.05 14.38 3.71
C ARG A 48 18.62 14.88 3.57
N LEU A 49 17.93 14.43 2.52
CA LEU A 49 16.55 14.81 2.24
C LEU A 49 15.59 13.82 2.88
N PRO A 50 14.54 14.30 3.55
CA PRO A 50 13.40 13.47 3.92
C PRO A 50 12.72 12.88 2.67
N ILE A 51 12.11 11.70 2.83
CA ILE A 51 11.36 11.07 1.74
C ILE A 51 10.01 10.52 2.21
N VAL A 52 8.98 10.75 1.38
CA VAL A 52 7.65 10.14 1.50
C VAL A 52 7.55 9.04 0.45
N LEU A 53 7.40 7.80 0.90
CA LEU A 53 7.25 6.61 0.05
C LEU A 53 5.77 6.22 -0.04
N ALA A 54 5.15 6.53 -1.17
CA ALA A 54 3.78 6.15 -1.50
C ALA A 54 3.70 4.97 -2.48
N THR A 55 4.84 4.49 -2.94
CA THR A 55 4.95 3.28 -3.76
C THR A 55 4.61 2.05 -2.91
N THR A 56 3.89 1.11 -3.49
CA THR A 56 3.48 -0.17 -2.87
C THR A 56 4.21 -1.36 -3.49
N GLY A 57 4.14 -2.53 -2.86
CA GLY A 57 4.69 -3.77 -3.41
C GLY A 57 6.20 -3.93 -3.21
N TYR A 58 6.78 -3.34 -2.19
CA TYR A 58 8.17 -3.57 -1.80
C TYR A 58 8.40 -5.00 -1.32
N SER A 59 9.51 -5.59 -1.72
CA SER A 59 10.00 -6.87 -1.19
C SER A 59 10.53 -6.71 0.24
N GLN A 60 10.70 -7.83 0.95
CA GLN A 60 11.29 -7.81 2.30
C GLN A 60 12.70 -7.20 2.31
N ALA A 61 13.51 -7.45 1.28
CA ALA A 61 14.83 -6.83 1.15
C ALA A 61 14.75 -5.30 1.01
N GLN A 62 13.76 -4.81 0.24
CA GLN A 62 13.53 -3.37 0.09
C GLN A 62 12.97 -2.73 1.36
N LEU A 63 12.14 -3.43 2.12
CA LEU A 63 11.68 -2.95 3.43
C LEU A 63 12.84 -2.83 4.41
N ALA A 64 13.79 -3.77 4.42
CA ALA A 64 15.01 -3.66 5.21
C ALA A 64 15.90 -2.48 4.78
N GLU A 65 16.02 -2.22 3.46
CA GLU A 65 16.74 -1.05 2.94
C GLU A 65 16.11 0.28 3.40
N ILE A 66 14.76 0.34 3.44
CA ILE A 66 14.03 1.50 3.97
C ILE A 66 14.31 1.70 5.46
N GLU A 67 14.27 0.62 6.24
CA GLU A 67 14.55 0.65 7.69
C GLU A 67 15.96 1.14 7.99
N ASP A 68 16.95 0.62 7.27
CA ASP A 68 18.34 1.06 7.41
C ASP A 68 18.50 2.56 7.07
N ALA A 69 17.89 3.00 5.97
CA ALA A 69 17.94 4.41 5.56
C ALA A 69 17.24 5.34 6.57
N SER A 70 16.19 4.86 7.24
CA SER A 70 15.43 5.62 8.24
C SER A 70 16.25 6.02 9.46
N GLN A 71 17.36 5.32 9.73
CA GLN A 71 18.31 5.68 10.78
C GLN A 71 19.08 6.98 10.47
N SER A 72 19.08 7.42 9.21
CA SER A 72 19.88 8.55 8.74
C SER A 72 19.07 9.73 8.23
N ILE A 73 17.86 9.48 7.69
CA ILE A 73 16.96 10.50 7.16
C ILE A 73 15.52 10.20 7.57
N PRO A 74 14.65 11.22 7.73
CA PRO A 74 13.22 11.01 7.96
C PRO A 74 12.57 10.31 6.77
N ILE A 75 11.91 9.19 7.03
CA ILE A 75 11.14 8.43 6.01
C ILE A 75 9.71 8.25 6.51
N PHE A 76 8.74 8.66 5.69
CA PHE A 76 7.33 8.37 5.92
C PHE A 76 6.82 7.45 4.81
N ARG A 77 6.31 6.28 5.17
CA ARG A 77 5.79 5.30 4.22
C ARG A 77 4.34 4.97 4.53
N SER A 78 3.50 4.98 3.50
CA SER A 78 2.13 4.49 3.58
C SER A 78 1.68 3.89 2.25
N GLY A 79 0.88 2.84 2.30
CA GLY A 79 0.23 2.25 1.12
C GLY A 79 -0.97 3.06 0.65
N ASN A 80 -1.52 3.94 1.50
CA ASN A 80 -2.62 4.83 1.13
C ASN A 80 -2.61 6.10 1.99
N PHE A 81 -2.71 7.25 1.34
CA PHE A 81 -2.71 8.59 1.96
C PHE A 81 -4.09 9.23 2.03
N SER A 82 -5.15 8.50 1.64
CA SER A 82 -6.52 8.98 1.78
C SER A 82 -6.91 9.06 3.26
N LEU A 83 -7.38 10.21 3.70
CA LEU A 83 -7.93 10.38 5.05
C LEU A 83 -9.09 9.39 5.29
N GLY A 84 -9.99 9.24 4.30
CA GLY A 84 -11.12 8.32 4.40
C GLY A 84 -10.70 6.87 4.58
N VAL A 85 -9.68 6.41 3.86
CA VAL A 85 -9.13 5.06 4.03
C VAL A 85 -8.51 4.89 5.42
N ASN A 86 -7.75 5.87 5.91
CA ASN A 86 -7.15 5.78 7.24
C ASN A 86 -8.21 5.78 8.36
N VAL A 87 -9.29 6.55 8.20
CA VAL A 87 -10.45 6.47 9.11
C VAL A 87 -11.12 5.09 9.05
N LEU A 88 -11.30 4.54 7.85
CA LEU A 88 -11.86 3.19 7.68
C LEU A 88 -11.00 2.13 8.36
N LEU A 89 -9.68 2.18 8.22
CA LEU A 89 -8.75 1.26 8.89
C LEU A 89 -8.91 1.30 10.42
N GLU A 90 -9.05 2.48 11.00
CA GLU A 90 -9.27 2.62 12.44
C GLU A 90 -10.64 2.08 12.87
N LEU A 91 -11.70 2.36 12.11
CA LEU A 91 -13.04 1.83 12.39
C LEU A 91 -13.08 0.30 12.30
N VAL A 92 -12.44 -0.28 11.30
CA VAL A 92 -12.35 -1.74 11.11
C VAL A 92 -11.57 -2.37 12.26
N ARG A 93 -10.47 -1.75 12.70
CA ARG A 93 -9.69 -2.21 13.85
C ARG A 93 -10.52 -2.20 15.14
N GLN A 94 -11.28 -1.14 15.38
CA GLN A 94 -12.17 -1.05 16.55
C GLN A 94 -13.30 -2.09 16.46
N ALA A 95 -13.92 -2.26 15.30
CA ALA A 95 -14.96 -3.27 15.10
C ALA A 95 -14.42 -4.68 15.36
N GLY A 96 -13.26 -5.04 14.81
CA GLY A 96 -12.61 -6.33 15.05
C GLY A 96 -12.34 -6.61 16.53
N ALA A 97 -11.83 -5.61 17.25
CA ALA A 97 -11.59 -5.74 18.69
C ALA A 97 -12.88 -5.89 19.53
N MET A 98 -13.98 -5.24 19.09
CA MET A 98 -15.26 -5.29 19.82
C MET A 98 -16.10 -6.51 19.50
N LEU A 99 -16.12 -6.97 18.27
CA LEU A 99 -16.90 -8.10 17.78
C LEU A 99 -16.20 -9.44 18.07
N GLY A 100 -14.86 -9.43 18.04
CA GLY A 100 -14.04 -10.55 18.48
C GLY A 100 -14.35 -11.86 17.75
N GLU A 101 -14.60 -12.91 18.54
CA GLU A 101 -14.83 -14.26 18.04
C GLU A 101 -16.28 -14.55 17.61
N ASP A 102 -17.19 -13.62 17.81
CA ASP A 102 -18.62 -13.86 17.55
C ASP A 102 -19.03 -13.60 16.10
N PHE A 103 -18.12 -13.03 15.27
CA PHE A 103 -18.40 -12.60 13.91
C PHE A 103 -17.39 -13.17 12.91
N ASP A 104 -17.88 -13.47 11.74
CA ASP A 104 -17.07 -13.83 10.59
C ASP A 104 -16.57 -12.57 9.86
N VAL A 105 -15.34 -12.61 9.35
CA VAL A 105 -14.73 -11.48 8.64
C VAL A 105 -14.56 -11.79 7.17
N GLU A 106 -15.12 -10.92 6.31
CA GLU A 106 -14.96 -10.97 4.87
C GLU A 106 -14.60 -9.60 4.33
N ILE A 107 -13.63 -9.54 3.42
CA ILE A 107 -13.23 -8.32 2.71
C ILE A 107 -13.51 -8.52 1.23
N ILE A 108 -14.28 -7.60 0.64
CA ILE A 108 -14.58 -7.60 -0.79
C ILE A 108 -14.07 -6.30 -1.38
N GLU A 109 -13.23 -6.39 -2.41
CA GLU A 109 -12.75 -5.22 -3.12
C GLU A 109 -13.07 -5.29 -4.62
N ARG A 110 -13.38 -4.15 -5.22
CA ARG A 110 -13.76 -4.03 -6.63
C ARG A 110 -12.95 -2.92 -7.28
N HIS A 111 -12.31 -3.20 -8.40
CA HIS A 111 -11.57 -2.22 -9.18
C HIS A 111 -11.78 -2.40 -10.68
N HIS A 112 -11.34 -1.40 -11.43
CA HIS A 112 -11.40 -1.41 -12.89
C HIS A 112 -10.65 -2.61 -13.49
N SER A 113 -11.03 -2.99 -14.72
CA SER A 113 -10.50 -4.14 -15.44
C SER A 113 -8.97 -4.09 -15.72
N LYS A 114 -8.36 -2.91 -15.62
CA LYS A 114 -6.92 -2.70 -15.87
C LYS A 114 -6.04 -2.80 -14.61
N LYS A 115 -6.63 -2.98 -13.42
CA LYS A 115 -5.84 -3.13 -12.19
C LYS A 115 -5.17 -4.51 -12.16
N VAL A 116 -3.86 -4.51 -12.00
CA VAL A 116 -3.03 -5.73 -12.10
C VAL A 116 -2.97 -6.47 -10.76
N ASP A 117 -2.74 -5.74 -9.68
CA ASP A 117 -2.64 -6.33 -8.34
C ASP A 117 -4.02 -6.77 -7.82
N ALA A 118 -4.07 -7.95 -7.22
CA ALA A 118 -5.21 -8.53 -6.51
C ALA A 118 -4.68 -9.41 -5.36
N PRO A 119 -5.10 -9.16 -4.10
CA PRO A 119 -5.95 -8.06 -3.65
C PRO A 119 -5.27 -6.68 -3.78
N SER A 120 -6.09 -5.61 -3.69
CA SER A 120 -5.58 -4.23 -3.68
C SER A 120 -4.75 -3.95 -2.43
N GLY A 121 -3.81 -2.98 -2.52
CA GLY A 121 -3.04 -2.54 -1.35
C GLY A 121 -3.92 -2.08 -0.19
N THR A 122 -5.06 -1.41 -0.46
CA THR A 122 -6.02 -1.02 0.57
C THR A 122 -6.70 -2.23 1.22
N ALA A 123 -7.05 -3.25 0.45
CA ALA A 123 -7.60 -4.49 1.01
C ALA A 123 -6.59 -5.18 1.95
N LEU A 124 -5.32 -5.22 1.58
CA LEU A 124 -4.27 -5.77 2.44
C LEU A 124 -4.08 -4.94 3.72
N MET A 125 -4.18 -3.61 3.65
CA MET A 125 -4.16 -2.76 4.85
C MET A 125 -5.35 -3.03 5.77
N LEU A 126 -6.54 -3.30 5.23
CA LEU A 126 -7.73 -3.70 6.00
C LEU A 126 -7.51 -5.05 6.69
N VAL A 127 -6.93 -6.03 5.98
CA VAL A 127 -6.53 -7.31 6.55
C VAL A 127 -5.59 -7.14 7.73
N GLU A 128 -4.52 -6.33 7.56
CA GLU A 128 -3.55 -6.05 8.62
C GLU A 128 -4.20 -5.37 9.83
N ALA A 129 -5.08 -4.39 9.60
CA ALA A 129 -5.81 -3.70 10.67
C ALA A 129 -6.70 -4.65 11.48
N LEU A 130 -7.35 -5.61 10.82
CA LEU A 130 -8.13 -6.66 11.49
C LEU A 130 -7.23 -7.64 12.24
N ALA A 131 -6.17 -8.14 11.59
CA ALA A 131 -5.28 -9.14 12.16
C ALA A 131 -4.71 -8.72 13.52
N VAL A 132 -4.33 -7.43 13.66
CA VAL A 132 -3.80 -6.91 14.93
C VAL A 132 -4.87 -6.65 15.99
N SER A 133 -6.15 -6.67 15.64
CA SER A 133 -7.27 -6.37 16.54
C SER A 133 -8.04 -7.60 16.99
N LEU A 134 -7.96 -8.70 16.25
CA LEU A 134 -8.61 -9.96 16.58
C LEU A 134 -7.88 -10.67 17.73
N PRO A 135 -8.60 -11.41 18.60
CA PRO A 135 -8.01 -12.12 19.74
C PRO A 135 -7.31 -13.44 19.33
N TYR A 136 -7.18 -13.70 18.04
CA TYR A 136 -6.57 -14.90 17.45
C TYR A 136 -5.74 -14.52 16.22
N GLU A 137 -4.82 -15.40 15.86
CA GLU A 137 -4.09 -15.28 14.59
C GLU A 137 -4.97 -15.75 13.43
N PRO A 138 -5.29 -14.88 12.46
CA PRO A 138 -6.21 -15.23 11.38
C PRO A 138 -5.55 -16.08 10.29
N GLU A 139 -6.34 -16.94 9.65
CA GLU A 139 -6.01 -17.63 8.41
C GLU A 139 -6.57 -16.82 7.22
N TYR A 140 -5.74 -16.49 6.24
CA TYR A 140 -6.17 -15.69 5.07
C TYR A 140 -6.65 -16.61 3.95
N VAL A 141 -7.90 -16.42 3.53
CA VAL A 141 -8.52 -17.21 2.47
C VAL A 141 -8.80 -16.32 1.27
N TYR A 142 -7.98 -16.48 0.23
CA TYR A 142 -8.14 -15.78 -1.04
C TYR A 142 -9.02 -16.62 -1.96
N ASP A 143 -10.14 -16.05 -2.39
CA ASP A 143 -11.06 -16.70 -3.33
C ASP A 143 -11.50 -18.13 -2.91
N ARG A 144 -12.64 -18.20 -2.28
CA ARG A 144 -13.17 -19.42 -1.68
C ARG A 144 -13.75 -20.44 -2.69
N HIS A 145 -13.82 -20.15 -3.99
CA HIS A 145 -14.54 -21.01 -4.93
C HIS A 145 -13.98 -22.45 -5.05
N MET A 146 -12.70 -22.64 -4.78
CA MET A 146 -12.07 -23.98 -4.75
C MET A 146 -12.25 -24.72 -3.44
N ILE A 147 -12.71 -24.07 -2.39
CA ILE A 147 -12.86 -24.65 -1.05
C ILE A 147 -14.21 -25.32 -0.92
N ARG A 148 -14.24 -26.63 -0.64
CA ARG A 148 -15.45 -27.46 -0.52
C ARG A 148 -15.76 -27.86 0.92
N ARG A 149 -15.63 -26.92 1.85
CA ARG A 149 -15.98 -27.05 3.28
C ARG A 149 -16.63 -25.78 3.79
N PRO A 150 -17.40 -25.82 4.88
CA PRO A 150 -17.78 -24.61 5.62
C PRO A 150 -16.55 -23.78 5.99
N ARG A 151 -16.75 -22.48 6.17
CA ARG A 151 -15.66 -21.63 6.67
C ARG A 151 -15.29 -22.01 8.09
N GLU A 152 -14.05 -21.83 8.45
CA GLU A 152 -13.58 -21.88 9.82
C GLU A 152 -13.62 -20.51 10.47
N HIS A 153 -13.76 -20.52 11.78
CA HIS A 153 -13.96 -19.30 12.56
C HIS A 153 -12.81 -18.27 12.42
N ARG A 154 -11.57 -18.75 12.30
CA ARG A 154 -10.39 -17.88 12.22
C ARG A 154 -10.06 -17.37 10.81
N GLU A 155 -10.87 -17.68 9.82
CA GLU A 155 -10.62 -17.25 8.47
C GLU A 155 -11.00 -15.78 8.28
N ILE A 156 -10.11 -15.01 7.64
CA ILE A 156 -10.46 -13.75 6.98
C ILE A 156 -10.55 -14.05 5.49
N GLY A 157 -11.78 -13.95 4.94
CA GLY A 157 -11.99 -14.11 3.51
C GLY A 157 -11.63 -12.83 2.76
N ILE A 158 -11.00 -12.97 1.60
CA ILE A 158 -10.58 -11.83 0.78
C ILE A 158 -10.97 -12.11 -0.67
N SER A 159 -11.87 -11.30 -1.22
CA SER A 159 -12.38 -11.47 -2.58
C SER A 159 -12.11 -10.23 -3.43
N SER A 160 -11.56 -10.44 -4.62
CA SER A 160 -11.21 -9.38 -5.55
C SER A 160 -12.05 -9.43 -6.82
N VAL A 161 -12.71 -8.32 -7.17
CA VAL A 161 -13.48 -8.19 -8.41
C VAL A 161 -12.76 -7.21 -9.34
N ARG A 162 -12.68 -7.56 -10.63
CA ARG A 162 -12.10 -6.72 -11.68
C ARG A 162 -13.11 -6.55 -12.80
N GLY A 163 -13.49 -5.30 -13.09
CA GLY A 163 -14.46 -5.02 -14.16
C GLY A 163 -14.73 -3.54 -14.39
N GLY A 164 -15.13 -3.19 -15.61
CA GLY A 164 -15.51 -1.83 -15.96
C GLY A 164 -14.45 -0.77 -15.62
N THR A 165 -14.93 0.34 -15.09
CA THR A 165 -14.16 1.55 -14.74
C THR A 165 -14.21 1.89 -13.26
N ILE A 166 -14.52 0.91 -12.40
CA ILE A 166 -14.60 1.10 -10.94
C ILE A 166 -13.26 1.63 -10.42
N ALA A 167 -13.27 2.79 -9.77
CA ALA A 167 -12.06 3.41 -9.26
C ALA A 167 -11.44 2.61 -8.10
N GLY A 168 -12.29 2.12 -7.21
CA GLY A 168 -11.94 1.26 -6.08
C GLY A 168 -13.01 1.32 -5.00
N ASP A 169 -13.66 0.20 -4.75
CA ASP A 169 -14.63 0.00 -3.67
C ASP A 169 -14.09 -1.05 -2.71
N HIS A 170 -14.29 -0.84 -1.41
CA HIS A 170 -13.90 -1.78 -0.36
C HIS A 170 -15.04 -1.94 0.63
N GLU A 171 -15.33 -3.18 0.97
CA GLU A 171 -16.38 -3.58 1.89
C GLU A 171 -15.78 -4.56 2.91
N VAL A 172 -16.11 -4.35 4.18
CA VAL A 172 -15.70 -5.21 5.29
C VAL A 172 -16.92 -5.57 6.11
#